data_77a75b84dea104abe6545d0950d2e2ae
#
_entry.id   77a75b84dea104abe6545d0950d2e2ae
#
_cell.length_a   1.000
_cell.length_b   1.000
_cell.length_c   1.000
_cell.angle_alpha   90.00
_cell.angle_beta   90.00
_cell.angle_gamma   90.00
#
_symmetry.space_group_name_H-M   'P 1'
#
loop_
_entity.id
_entity.type
_entity.pdbx_description
1 polymer ?
#
loop_
_entity_poly.entity_id
_entity_poly.type
_entity_poly.pdbx_seq_one_letter_code
_entity_poly.pdbx_strand_id
1 'polypeptide(L)'
;DVCSSDLPDNAWILELEDIEKDSGKILCYVVKRERFAKSSKNQFHTEDILYSKLRPYLNKVVFAEKDGFCSSEILPIKFCKSILPKYAYYYLKTSFFLSYANNSSYGVKMPRLGTETGRNALFPIPPLTEQQKIIKSVNLLLEEVLLIEENFGKLFQQVVLSKSKLLDLAIRGKLLPQNPNDEPAAVLLERIRKEQESTKTKRKSIGSYIFKGEDNLYYEQIGS
;
A
#
# COMPACT_ATOMS: atom_id res chain seq x y z
N ASP A 1 -8.91 1.20 31.59
CA ASP A 1 -9.57 2.22 30.74
C ASP A 1 -9.27 3.60 31.31
N VAL A 2 -8.80 4.51 30.48
CA VAL A 2 -8.55 5.92 30.85
C VAL A 2 -9.51 6.78 30.03
N CYS A 3 -10.12 7.79 30.68
CA CYS A 3 -10.97 8.74 29.94
C CYS A 3 -10.09 9.56 28.98
N SER A 4 -10.55 9.75 27.76
CA SER A 4 -9.78 10.54 26.77
C SER A 4 -9.55 11.99 27.21
N SER A 5 -10.40 12.55 28.10
CA SER A 5 -10.22 13.87 28.69
C SER A 5 -8.95 13.98 29.53
N ASP A 6 -8.57 12.90 30.21
CA ASP A 6 -7.51 12.88 31.22
C ASP A 6 -6.12 12.57 30.63
N LEU A 7 -6.06 12.30 29.33
CA LEU A 7 -4.80 12.04 28.62
C LEU A 7 -4.02 13.33 28.36
N PRO A 8 -2.68 13.31 28.39
CA PRO A 8 -1.86 14.42 27.95
C PRO A 8 -2.09 14.76 26.46
N ASP A 9 -2.00 16.01 26.06
CA ASP A 9 -2.26 16.44 24.68
C ASP A 9 -1.25 15.85 23.67
N ASN A 10 -0.05 15.50 24.12
CA ASN A 10 0.98 14.83 23.34
C ASN A 10 0.90 13.30 23.38
N ALA A 11 -0.10 12.73 24.06
CA ALA A 11 -0.28 11.28 24.12
C ALA A 11 -0.58 10.72 22.73
N TRP A 12 0.17 9.70 22.34
CA TRP A 12 -0.11 8.95 21.10
C TRP A 12 -1.34 8.07 21.27
N ILE A 13 -2.30 8.20 20.36
CA ILE A 13 -3.54 7.43 20.36
C ILE A 13 -3.62 6.63 19.06
N LEU A 14 -3.65 5.32 19.18
CA LEU A 14 -3.81 4.38 18.07
C LEU A 14 -5.30 4.02 17.89
N GLU A 15 -5.84 4.31 16.73
CA GLU A 15 -7.18 3.90 16.31
C GLU A 15 -7.11 2.77 15.28
N LEU A 16 -8.25 2.09 15.03
CA LEU A 16 -8.30 1.00 14.06
C LEU A 16 -7.96 1.43 12.64
N GLU A 17 -8.26 2.66 12.27
CA GLU A 17 -7.98 3.23 10.94
C GLU A 17 -6.49 3.45 10.70
N ASP A 18 -5.70 3.63 11.78
CA ASP A 18 -4.26 3.83 11.70
C ASP A 18 -3.49 2.52 11.46
N ILE A 19 -4.17 1.37 11.51
CA ILE A 19 -3.55 0.06 11.34
C ILE A 19 -3.90 -0.50 9.96
N GLU A 20 -2.88 -0.84 9.19
CA GLU A 20 -3.05 -1.48 7.90
C GLU A 20 -3.60 -2.91 8.05
N LYS A 21 -4.51 -3.27 7.16
CA LYS A 21 -5.09 -4.62 7.08
C LYS A 21 -3.99 -5.65 6.80
N ASP A 22 -4.08 -6.84 7.38
CA ASP A 22 -3.20 -7.99 7.22
C ASP A 22 -1.74 -7.76 7.68
N SER A 23 -1.08 -6.69 7.26
CA SER A 23 0.29 -6.37 7.65
C SER A 23 0.40 -5.99 9.13
N GLY A 24 -0.62 -5.31 9.68
CA GLY A 24 -0.58 -4.71 11.02
C GLY A 24 0.38 -3.52 11.12
N LYS A 25 0.83 -2.97 9.99
CA LYS A 25 1.69 -1.77 9.96
C LYS A 25 0.92 -0.55 10.44
N ILE A 26 1.56 0.29 11.25
CA ILE A 26 1.01 1.57 11.67
C ILE A 26 1.21 2.58 10.53
N LEU A 27 0.11 3.11 10.00
CA LEU A 27 0.09 4.05 8.87
C LEU A 27 0.43 5.47 9.30
N CYS A 28 -0.02 5.88 10.49
CA CYS A 28 0.24 7.21 11.04
C CYS A 28 0.29 7.18 12.57
N TYR A 29 1.06 8.12 13.13
CA TYR A 29 1.18 8.34 14.56
C TYR A 29 0.47 9.65 14.90
N VAL A 30 -0.77 9.55 15.43
CA VAL A 30 -1.61 10.72 15.74
C VAL A 30 -1.63 10.97 17.24
N VAL A 31 -1.41 12.22 17.65
CA VAL A 31 -1.48 12.62 19.05
C VAL A 31 -2.88 13.13 19.41
N LYS A 32 -3.21 13.14 20.71
CA LYS A 32 -4.53 13.53 21.22
C LYS A 32 -5.01 14.89 20.69
N ARG A 33 -4.14 15.89 20.65
CA ARG A 33 -4.49 17.25 20.18
C ARG A 33 -4.98 17.31 18.73
N GLU A 34 -4.61 16.31 17.92
CA GLU A 34 -4.97 16.22 16.50
C GLU A 34 -6.20 15.34 16.27
N ARG A 35 -6.69 14.71 17.34
CA ARG A 35 -7.78 13.73 17.27
C ARG A 35 -8.88 14.07 18.30
N PHE A 36 -10.08 14.34 17.83
CA PHE A 36 -11.25 14.52 18.71
C PHE A 36 -11.70 13.17 19.30
N ALA A 37 -10.97 12.68 20.30
CA ALA A 37 -11.29 11.44 20.97
C ALA A 37 -12.20 11.71 22.17
N LYS A 38 -13.45 11.21 22.14
CA LYS A 38 -14.44 11.35 23.22
C LYS A 38 -14.69 10.03 23.98
N SER A 39 -14.06 8.93 23.53
CA SER A 39 -14.28 7.60 24.13
C SER A 39 -13.13 7.20 25.06
N SER A 40 -13.40 6.28 26.00
CA SER A 40 -12.35 5.66 26.83
C SER A 40 -11.28 5.01 25.95
N LYS A 41 -10.04 5.01 26.44
CA LYS A 41 -8.87 4.46 25.78
C LYS A 41 -8.22 3.41 26.69
N ASN A 42 -7.65 2.38 26.08
CA ASN A 42 -6.81 1.41 26.77
C ASN A 42 -5.37 1.90 26.73
N GLN A 43 -4.68 1.89 27.86
CA GLN A 43 -3.24 2.11 27.90
C GLN A 43 -2.52 0.82 27.50
N PHE A 44 -1.46 0.94 26.73
CA PHE A 44 -0.56 -0.14 26.40
C PHE A 44 0.90 0.28 26.55
N HIS A 45 1.78 -0.70 26.66
CA HIS A 45 3.20 -0.52 26.88
C HIS A 45 3.97 -1.19 25.74
N THR A 46 5.24 -0.84 25.65
CA THR A 46 6.20 -1.51 24.77
C THR A 46 6.14 -3.02 24.96
N GLU A 47 6.23 -3.78 23.87
CA GLU A 47 6.10 -5.24 23.78
C GLU A 47 4.68 -5.79 24.02
N ASP A 48 3.68 -4.97 24.31
CA ASP A 48 2.29 -5.44 24.29
C ASP A 48 1.87 -5.76 22.84
N ILE A 49 0.97 -6.75 22.70
CA ILE A 49 0.37 -7.06 21.42
C ILE A 49 -1.01 -6.42 21.36
N LEU A 50 -1.21 -5.58 20.35
CA LEU A 50 -2.44 -4.84 20.15
C LEU A 50 -3.31 -5.57 19.14
N TYR A 51 -4.38 -6.22 19.62
CA TYR A 51 -5.27 -7.02 18.80
C TYR A 51 -6.61 -6.32 18.57
N SER A 52 -7.03 -6.16 17.31
CA SER A 52 -8.33 -5.61 16.95
C SER A 52 -9.45 -6.63 17.23
N LYS A 53 -10.33 -6.33 18.18
CA LYS A 53 -11.54 -7.12 18.43
C LYS A 53 -12.59 -6.95 17.34
N LEU A 54 -12.65 -5.76 16.73
CA LEU A 54 -13.62 -5.41 15.72
C LEU A 54 -13.14 -5.88 14.34
N ARG A 55 -14.02 -6.58 13.63
CA ARG A 55 -13.76 -7.13 12.30
C ARG A 55 -12.46 -7.97 12.26
N PRO A 56 -12.40 -9.08 12.99
CA PRO A 56 -11.18 -9.90 13.09
C PRO A 56 -10.62 -10.33 11.72
N TYR A 57 -11.49 -10.49 10.73
CA TYR A 57 -11.09 -10.84 9.35
C TYR A 57 -10.15 -9.82 8.70
N LEU A 58 -10.03 -8.61 9.23
CA LEU A 58 -9.05 -7.62 8.78
C LEU A 58 -7.64 -7.90 9.29
N ASN A 59 -7.48 -8.87 10.19
CA ASN A 59 -6.21 -9.34 10.75
C ASN A 59 -5.28 -8.19 11.21
N LYS A 60 -5.86 -7.22 11.93
CA LYS A 60 -5.13 -6.06 12.46
C LYS A 60 -4.51 -6.41 13.81
N VAL A 61 -3.26 -6.80 13.78
CA VAL A 61 -2.45 -7.13 14.94
C VAL A 61 -1.16 -6.33 14.89
N VAL A 62 -0.85 -5.59 15.96
CA VAL A 62 0.34 -4.74 16.07
C VAL A 62 1.20 -5.19 17.22
N PHE A 63 2.52 -5.20 17.03
CA PHE A 63 3.51 -5.31 18.10
C PHE A 63 3.89 -3.89 18.55
N ALA A 64 3.67 -3.56 19.82
CA ALA A 64 3.91 -2.21 20.34
C ALA A 64 5.41 -1.98 20.56
N GLU A 65 5.99 -1.05 19.79
CA GLU A 65 7.41 -0.65 19.92
C GLU A 65 7.61 0.48 20.94
N LYS A 66 6.53 1.13 21.37
CA LYS A 66 6.53 2.21 22.38
C LYS A 66 5.20 2.27 23.10
N ASP A 67 5.21 2.94 24.27
CA ASP A 67 4.02 3.14 25.08
C ASP A 67 3.01 4.09 24.40
N GLY A 68 1.73 3.89 24.71
CA GLY A 68 0.68 4.72 24.14
C GLY A 68 -0.71 4.34 24.64
N PHE A 69 -1.70 4.88 23.95
CA PHE A 69 -3.10 4.62 24.18
C PHE A 69 -3.77 4.12 22.92
N CYS A 70 -4.75 3.25 23.04
CA CYS A 70 -5.47 2.74 21.87
C CYS A 70 -6.99 2.77 22.10
N SER A 71 -7.72 2.66 21.01
CA SER A 71 -9.18 2.52 21.03
C SER A 71 -9.62 1.37 21.91
N SER A 72 -10.80 1.49 22.54
CA SER A 72 -11.43 0.40 23.30
C SER A 72 -11.72 -0.86 22.47
N GLU A 73 -11.72 -0.72 21.14
CA GLU A 73 -11.83 -1.85 20.20
C GLU A 73 -10.51 -2.58 19.96
N ILE A 74 -9.40 -2.05 20.43
CA ILE A 74 -8.09 -2.67 20.41
C ILE A 74 -7.80 -3.22 21.81
N LEU A 75 -7.47 -4.49 21.87
CA LEU A 75 -7.13 -5.18 23.11
C LEU A 75 -5.62 -5.25 23.26
N PRO A 76 -5.03 -4.53 24.23
CA PRO A 76 -3.63 -4.74 24.63
C PRO A 76 -3.50 -6.10 25.35
N ILE A 77 -2.65 -6.97 24.83
CA ILE A 77 -2.43 -8.31 25.38
C ILE A 77 -1.01 -8.40 25.92
N LYS A 78 -0.90 -8.71 27.20
CA LYS A 78 0.37 -9.05 27.88
C LYS A 78 0.46 -10.54 28.07
N PHE A 79 1.61 -11.11 27.76
CA PHE A 79 1.87 -12.52 28.01
C PHE A 79 2.74 -12.72 29.25
N CYS A 80 2.64 -13.89 29.84
CA CYS A 80 3.51 -14.28 30.94
C CYS A 80 4.96 -14.49 30.49
N LYS A 81 5.91 -14.52 31.41
CA LYS A 81 7.35 -14.66 31.13
C LYS A 81 7.73 -15.94 30.36
N SER A 82 6.86 -16.93 30.33
CA SER A 82 7.07 -18.18 29.58
C SER A 82 6.75 -18.06 28.09
N ILE A 83 6.22 -16.94 27.65
CA ILE A 83 5.84 -16.68 26.24
C ILE A 83 6.52 -15.41 25.78
N LEU A 84 7.35 -15.52 24.75
CA LEU A 84 7.98 -14.35 24.13
C LEU A 84 6.92 -13.53 23.38
N PRO A 85 6.80 -12.21 23.63
CA PRO A 85 5.77 -11.39 23.00
C PRO A 85 5.79 -11.47 21.46
N LYS A 86 6.98 -11.52 20.85
CA LYS A 86 7.13 -11.62 19.40
C LYS A 86 6.67 -12.96 18.83
N TYR A 87 6.82 -14.06 19.61
CA TYR A 87 6.24 -15.36 19.25
C TYR A 87 4.71 -15.32 19.27
N ALA A 88 4.13 -14.74 20.32
CA ALA A 88 2.69 -14.57 20.43
C ALA A 88 2.13 -13.66 19.31
N TYR A 89 2.82 -12.59 18.98
CA TYR A 89 2.47 -11.73 17.84
C TYR A 89 2.35 -12.52 16.54
N TYR A 90 3.34 -13.36 16.21
CA TYR A 90 3.29 -14.19 15.01
C TYR A 90 2.15 -15.20 15.05
N TYR A 91 1.94 -15.84 16.20
CA TYR A 91 0.84 -16.78 16.36
C TYR A 91 -0.53 -16.13 16.11
N LEU A 92 -0.78 -14.96 16.69
CA LEU A 92 -2.05 -14.24 16.53
C LEU A 92 -2.31 -13.81 15.08
N LYS A 93 -1.29 -13.74 14.24
CA LYS A 93 -1.40 -13.45 12.80
C LYS A 93 -1.59 -14.69 11.93
N THR A 94 -1.48 -15.89 12.49
CA THR A 94 -1.67 -17.12 11.72
C THR A 94 -3.09 -17.28 11.20
N SER A 95 -3.23 -17.97 10.06
CA SER A 95 -4.55 -18.36 9.53
C SER A 95 -5.35 -19.22 10.50
N PHE A 96 -4.67 -20.01 11.34
CA PHE A 96 -5.30 -20.81 12.37
C PHE A 96 -6.02 -19.94 13.41
N PHE A 97 -5.33 -18.96 14.01
CA PHE A 97 -5.96 -18.05 14.98
C PHE A 97 -6.99 -17.16 14.31
N LEU A 98 -6.73 -16.66 13.11
CA LEU A 98 -7.66 -15.84 12.35
C LEU A 98 -8.98 -16.59 12.06
N SER A 99 -8.90 -17.87 11.68
CA SER A 99 -10.08 -18.71 11.47
C SER A 99 -10.88 -18.91 12.76
N TYR A 100 -10.19 -19.18 13.87
CA TYR A 100 -10.83 -19.25 15.18
C TYR A 100 -11.56 -17.96 15.53
N ALA A 101 -10.88 -16.82 15.41
CA ALA A 101 -11.43 -15.51 15.73
C ALA A 101 -12.65 -15.16 14.87
N ASN A 102 -12.61 -15.47 13.57
CA ASN A 102 -13.74 -15.24 12.67
C ASN A 102 -14.94 -16.12 13.01
N ASN A 103 -14.72 -17.41 13.23
CA ASN A 103 -15.80 -18.36 13.53
C ASN A 103 -16.45 -18.13 14.91
N SER A 104 -15.68 -17.54 15.84
CA SER A 104 -16.12 -17.28 17.21
C SER A 104 -16.60 -15.84 17.41
N SER A 105 -16.64 -15.04 16.36
CA SER A 105 -17.11 -13.65 16.42
C SER A 105 -18.63 -13.56 16.30
N TYR A 106 -19.22 -12.57 16.96
CA TYR A 106 -20.65 -12.28 16.91
C TYR A 106 -20.93 -10.95 16.18
N GLY A 107 -22.12 -10.83 15.61
CA GLY A 107 -22.55 -9.65 14.85
C GLY A 107 -22.39 -9.80 13.33
N VAL A 108 -23.39 -9.35 12.56
CA VAL A 108 -23.43 -9.54 11.11
C VAL A 108 -22.66 -8.45 10.35
N LYS A 109 -22.96 -7.18 10.60
CA LYS A 109 -22.31 -6.05 9.88
C LYS A 109 -20.94 -5.69 10.44
N MET A 110 -20.75 -5.86 11.75
CA MET A 110 -19.52 -5.52 12.46
C MET A 110 -19.17 -6.66 13.42
N PRO A 111 -18.67 -7.79 12.89
CA PRO A 111 -18.33 -8.93 13.74
C PRO A 111 -17.26 -8.53 14.74
N ARG A 112 -17.41 -9.04 15.97
CA ARG A 112 -16.58 -8.70 17.11
C ARG A 112 -16.17 -9.96 17.85
N LEU A 113 -14.90 -10.12 18.12
CA LEU A 113 -14.41 -11.19 19.00
C LEU A 113 -14.61 -10.77 20.44
N GLY A 114 -15.37 -11.58 21.20
CA GLY A 114 -15.55 -11.39 22.64
C GLY A 114 -14.22 -11.58 23.38
N THR A 115 -13.97 -10.76 24.41
CA THR A 115 -12.73 -10.86 25.21
C THR A 115 -12.59 -12.24 25.87
N GLU A 116 -13.68 -12.78 26.46
CA GLU A 116 -13.69 -14.12 27.05
C GLU A 116 -13.46 -15.21 25.99
N THR A 117 -14.08 -15.09 24.85
CA THR A 117 -13.86 -16.01 23.73
C THR A 117 -12.40 -15.98 23.27
N GLY A 118 -11.80 -14.78 23.17
CA GLY A 118 -10.38 -14.63 22.83
C GLY A 118 -9.46 -15.28 23.87
N ARG A 119 -9.78 -15.19 25.16
CA ARG A 119 -9.01 -15.82 26.23
C ARG A 119 -9.07 -17.35 26.21
N ASN A 120 -10.16 -17.92 25.71
CA ASN A 120 -10.35 -19.37 25.61
C ASN A 120 -9.73 -19.97 24.32
N ALA A 121 -9.07 -19.15 23.48
CA ALA A 121 -8.38 -19.65 22.31
C ALA A 121 -7.22 -20.58 22.69
N LEU A 122 -7.08 -21.67 21.95
CA LEU A 122 -5.93 -22.55 22.10
C LEU A 122 -4.66 -21.82 21.69
N PHE A 123 -3.64 -21.91 22.54
CA PHE A 123 -2.35 -21.25 22.30
C PHE A 123 -1.21 -22.27 22.50
N PRO A 124 -0.40 -22.58 21.48
CA PRO A 124 0.73 -23.50 21.63
C PRO A 124 1.86 -22.83 22.43
N ILE A 125 2.43 -23.56 23.38
CA ILE A 125 3.48 -23.07 24.27
C ILE A 125 4.71 -23.99 24.16
N PRO A 126 5.54 -23.84 23.09
CA PRO A 126 6.80 -24.56 23.03
C PRO A 126 7.82 -23.99 24.05
N PRO A 127 8.91 -24.72 24.34
CA PRO A 127 9.99 -24.21 25.17
C PRO A 127 10.55 -22.87 24.68
N LEU A 128 11.03 -22.01 25.57
CA LEU A 128 11.55 -20.66 25.20
C LEU A 128 12.62 -20.70 24.12
N THR A 129 13.51 -21.71 24.14
CA THR A 129 14.53 -21.89 23.12
C THR A 129 13.96 -22.19 21.74
N GLU A 130 12.83 -22.89 21.68
CA GLU A 130 12.12 -23.17 20.44
C GLU A 130 11.37 -21.93 19.95
N GLN A 131 10.71 -21.18 20.84
CA GLN A 131 10.11 -19.89 20.50
C GLN A 131 11.13 -18.94 19.86
N GLN A 132 12.35 -18.86 20.43
CA GLN A 132 13.43 -18.03 19.85
C GLN A 132 13.83 -18.48 18.45
N LYS A 133 13.96 -19.80 18.21
CA LYS A 133 14.25 -20.34 16.89
C LYS A 133 13.15 -20.02 15.88
N ILE A 134 11.89 -20.18 16.27
CA ILE A 134 10.73 -19.84 15.45
C ILE A 134 10.76 -18.35 15.08
N ILE A 135 10.93 -17.45 16.05
CA ILE A 135 11.03 -16.02 15.80
C ILE A 135 12.13 -15.70 14.81
N LYS A 136 13.33 -16.28 15.01
CA LYS A 136 14.47 -16.05 14.12
C LYS A 136 14.17 -16.51 12.69
N SER A 137 13.63 -17.70 12.52
CA SER A 137 13.28 -18.23 11.20
C SER A 137 12.19 -17.41 10.50
N VAL A 138 11.15 -17.02 11.24
CA VAL A 138 10.08 -16.18 10.68
C VAL A 138 10.61 -14.80 10.27
N ASN A 139 11.46 -14.16 11.08
CA ASN A 139 12.05 -12.87 10.72
C ASN A 139 12.87 -12.98 9.42
N LEU A 140 13.75 -13.98 9.28
CA LEU A 140 14.55 -14.19 8.08
C LEU A 140 13.67 -14.37 6.84
N LEU A 141 12.64 -15.20 6.93
CA LEU A 141 11.72 -15.43 5.81
C LEU A 141 10.92 -14.17 5.44
N LEU A 142 10.48 -13.39 6.43
CA LEU A 142 9.79 -12.12 6.17
C LEU A 142 10.70 -11.08 5.53
N GLU A 143 11.98 -11.01 5.93
CA GLU A 143 12.97 -10.14 5.29
C GLU A 143 13.19 -10.53 3.81
N GLU A 144 13.27 -11.83 3.51
CA GLU A 144 13.37 -12.32 2.13
C GLU A 144 12.13 -11.97 1.30
N VAL A 145 10.94 -12.12 1.87
CA VAL A 145 9.67 -11.74 1.19
C VAL A 145 9.66 -10.25 0.88
N LEU A 146 10.04 -9.39 1.83
CA LEU A 146 10.10 -7.94 1.62
C LEU A 146 11.09 -7.57 0.51
N LEU A 147 12.24 -8.26 0.44
CA LEU A 147 13.23 -8.04 -0.63
C LEU A 147 12.67 -8.44 -2.01
N ILE A 148 11.91 -9.53 -2.08
CA ILE A 148 11.24 -9.97 -3.31
C ILE A 148 10.19 -8.93 -3.75
N GLU A 149 9.36 -8.43 -2.82
CA GLU A 149 8.36 -7.41 -3.11
C GLU A 149 8.99 -6.11 -3.64
N GLU A 150 10.09 -5.66 -3.02
CA GLU A 150 10.84 -4.48 -3.47
C GLU A 150 11.40 -4.68 -4.89
N ASN A 151 12.01 -5.82 -5.16
CA ASN A 151 12.57 -6.15 -6.47
C ASN A 151 11.49 -6.24 -7.55
N PHE A 152 10.32 -6.80 -7.21
CA PHE A 152 9.18 -6.86 -8.10
C PHE A 152 8.66 -5.46 -8.44
N GLY A 153 8.58 -4.56 -7.45
CA GLY A 153 8.23 -3.15 -7.65
C GLY A 153 9.19 -2.44 -8.62
N LYS A 154 10.50 -2.64 -8.46
CA LYS A 154 11.53 -2.08 -9.36
C LYS A 154 11.39 -2.63 -10.78
N LEU A 155 11.17 -3.93 -10.93
CA LEU A 155 10.96 -4.56 -12.24
C LEU A 155 9.73 -3.99 -12.94
N PHE A 156 8.62 -3.84 -12.23
CA PHE A 156 7.41 -3.24 -12.78
C PHE A 156 7.63 -1.83 -13.30
N GLN A 157 8.34 -0.98 -12.55
CA GLN A 157 8.71 0.37 -13.00
C GLN A 157 9.57 0.33 -14.26
N GLN A 158 10.55 -0.56 -14.34
CA GLN A 158 11.39 -0.73 -15.54
C GLN A 158 10.58 -1.14 -16.77
N VAL A 159 9.60 -2.02 -16.61
CA VAL A 159 8.69 -2.42 -17.71
C VAL A 159 7.88 -1.22 -18.21
N VAL A 160 7.35 -0.38 -17.32
CA VAL A 160 6.60 0.83 -17.70
C VAL A 160 7.48 1.80 -18.47
N LEU A 161 8.69 2.07 -17.98
CA LEU A 161 9.66 2.95 -18.66
C LEU A 161 10.07 2.40 -20.03
N SER A 162 10.29 1.09 -20.13
CA SER A 162 10.65 0.43 -21.40
C SER A 162 9.53 0.54 -22.43
N LYS A 163 8.27 0.39 -22.04
CA LYS A 163 7.12 0.59 -22.93
C LYS A 163 7.06 2.01 -23.46
N SER A 164 7.24 3.01 -22.59
CA SER A 164 7.27 4.42 -22.99
C SER A 164 8.40 4.70 -23.98
N LYS A 165 9.60 4.19 -23.70
CA LYS A 165 10.77 4.36 -24.58
C LYS A 165 10.60 3.68 -25.94
N LEU A 166 9.98 2.50 -25.97
CA LEU A 166 9.64 1.79 -27.22
C LEU A 166 8.70 2.62 -28.10
N LEU A 167 7.65 3.20 -27.51
CA LEU A 167 6.73 4.06 -28.23
C LEU A 167 7.42 5.32 -28.78
N ASP A 168 8.28 5.95 -27.97
CA ASP A 168 9.05 7.11 -28.40
C ASP A 168 9.98 6.79 -29.58
N LEU A 169 10.69 5.65 -29.52
CA LEU A 169 11.54 5.17 -30.62
C LEU A 169 10.72 4.83 -31.86
N ALA A 170 9.53 4.25 -31.70
CA ALA A 170 8.64 3.92 -32.82
C ALA A 170 8.17 5.17 -33.56
N ILE A 171 7.66 6.17 -32.82
CA ILE A 171 7.15 7.42 -33.39
C ILE A 171 8.29 8.23 -34.07
N ARG A 172 9.50 8.18 -33.52
CA ARG A 172 10.69 8.83 -34.12
C ARG A 172 11.29 8.05 -35.30
N GLY A 173 10.68 6.95 -35.71
CA GLY A 173 11.19 6.11 -36.80
C GLY A 173 12.53 5.43 -36.50
N LYS A 174 12.90 5.30 -35.20
CA LYS A 174 14.18 4.69 -34.78
C LYS A 174 14.04 3.21 -34.37
N LEU A 175 12.83 2.67 -34.40
CA LEU A 175 12.58 1.28 -34.04
C LEU A 175 12.88 0.30 -35.18
N LEU A 176 12.62 0.72 -36.42
CA LEU A 176 12.86 -0.05 -37.62
C LEU A 176 13.83 0.70 -38.55
N PRO A 177 14.70 -0.02 -39.28
CA PRO A 177 15.50 0.60 -40.30
C PRO A 177 14.58 1.21 -41.37
N GLN A 178 14.82 2.45 -41.75
CA GLN A 178 14.05 3.10 -42.82
C GLN A 178 14.38 2.45 -44.15
N ASN A 179 13.36 2.18 -44.94
CA ASN A 179 13.52 1.68 -46.29
C ASN A 179 13.87 2.85 -47.22
N PRO A 180 15.03 2.84 -47.92
CA PRO A 180 15.42 3.92 -48.81
C PRO A 180 14.50 4.10 -50.02
N ASN A 181 13.64 3.13 -50.33
CA ASN A 181 12.66 3.18 -51.40
C ASN A 181 11.30 3.79 -50.98
N ASP A 182 11.13 4.12 -49.70
CA ASP A 182 9.89 4.74 -49.23
C ASP A 182 9.79 6.19 -49.70
N GLU A 183 8.55 6.64 -49.93
CA GLU A 183 8.25 8.00 -50.31
C GLU A 183 8.81 9.02 -49.29
N PRO A 184 9.62 10.01 -49.70
CA PRO A 184 10.10 11.04 -48.80
C PRO A 184 8.95 11.81 -48.14
N ALA A 185 9.06 12.15 -46.86
CA ALA A 185 8.02 12.88 -46.10
C ALA A 185 7.62 14.21 -46.77
N ALA A 186 8.54 14.88 -47.46
CA ALA A 186 8.27 16.12 -48.22
C ALA A 186 7.22 15.92 -49.32
N VAL A 187 7.31 14.82 -50.06
CA VAL A 187 6.34 14.48 -51.14
C VAL A 187 4.97 14.16 -50.56
N LEU A 188 4.93 13.40 -49.45
CA LEU A 188 3.68 13.12 -48.74
C LEU A 188 3.00 14.41 -48.24
N LEU A 189 3.78 15.34 -47.67
CA LEU A 189 3.27 16.62 -47.16
C LEU A 189 2.73 17.51 -48.29
N GLU A 190 3.38 17.54 -49.46
CA GLU A 190 2.85 18.25 -50.63
C GLU A 190 1.51 17.65 -51.11
N ARG A 191 1.39 16.33 -51.12
CA ARG A 191 0.14 15.67 -51.49
C ARG A 191 -0.98 16.01 -50.50
N ILE A 192 -0.70 15.98 -49.20
CA ILE A 192 -1.68 16.37 -48.16
C ILE A 192 -2.12 17.82 -48.33
N ARG A 193 -1.17 18.76 -48.61
CA ARG A 193 -1.51 20.17 -48.87
C ARG A 193 -2.43 20.33 -50.09
N LYS A 194 -2.15 19.65 -51.19
CA LYS A 194 -2.99 19.68 -52.38
C LYS A 194 -4.38 19.13 -52.15
N GLU A 195 -4.49 18.06 -51.37
CA GLU A 195 -5.77 17.49 -50.95
C GLU A 195 -6.55 18.44 -50.04
N GLN A 196 -5.89 19.09 -49.08
CA GLN A 196 -6.52 20.10 -48.23
C GLN A 196 -6.98 21.34 -49.02
N GLU A 197 -6.24 21.77 -50.00
CA GLU A 197 -6.61 22.89 -50.90
C GLU A 197 -7.82 22.52 -51.76
N SER A 198 -7.90 21.31 -52.25
CA SER A 198 -9.05 20.82 -53.04
C SER A 198 -10.32 20.62 -52.23
N THR A 199 -10.21 20.35 -50.91
CA THR A 199 -11.33 20.15 -49.98
C THR A 199 -11.77 21.44 -49.27
N LYS A 200 -11.12 22.59 -49.49
CA LYS A 200 -11.47 23.90 -48.90
C LYS A 200 -12.74 24.48 -49.50
N THR A 201 -13.88 23.83 -49.30
CA THR A 201 -15.18 24.45 -49.39
C THR A 201 -15.61 24.90 -47.98
N LYS A 202 -15.37 26.21 -47.67
CA LYS A 202 -16.04 26.96 -46.59
C LYS A 202 -15.78 26.61 -45.10
N ARG A 203 -14.56 26.39 -44.69
CA ARG A 203 -14.19 26.66 -43.29
C ARG A 203 -13.02 27.64 -43.26
N LYS A 204 -13.12 28.76 -42.46
CA LYS A 204 -11.98 29.62 -42.15
C LYS A 204 -10.89 28.75 -41.53
N SER A 205 -9.85 28.44 -42.28
CA SER A 205 -8.74 27.68 -41.73
C SER A 205 -7.90 28.62 -40.87
N ILE A 206 -7.77 28.28 -39.61
CA ILE A 206 -6.67 28.77 -38.78
C ILE A 206 -5.40 28.30 -39.50
N GLY A 207 -4.57 29.22 -39.95
CA GLY A 207 -3.38 28.88 -40.72
C GLY A 207 -2.45 28.02 -39.84
N SER A 208 -2.15 26.82 -40.31
CA SER A 208 -1.10 26.00 -39.70
C SER A 208 0.08 25.91 -40.69
N TYR A 209 1.29 25.85 -40.18
CA TYR A 209 2.46 25.56 -40.97
C TYR A 209 3.29 24.44 -40.36
N ILE A 210 3.88 23.64 -41.24
CA ILE A 210 4.71 22.49 -40.84
C ILE A 210 6.17 22.92 -40.99
N PHE A 211 6.94 22.71 -39.93
CA PHE A 211 8.37 22.99 -39.91
C PHE A 211 9.15 21.78 -39.41
N LYS A 212 10.41 21.72 -39.76
CA LYS A 212 11.33 20.69 -39.34
C LYS A 212 12.09 21.18 -38.10
N GLY A 213 11.97 20.46 -36.97
CA GLY A 213 12.69 20.75 -35.74
C GLY A 213 14.17 20.38 -35.82
N GLU A 214 14.94 20.79 -34.81
CA GLU A 214 16.36 20.47 -34.66
C GLU A 214 16.63 18.97 -34.52
N ASP A 215 15.66 18.22 -34.09
CA ASP A 215 15.67 16.74 -33.93
C ASP A 215 15.39 16.00 -35.25
N ASN A 216 15.32 16.72 -36.37
CA ASN A 216 14.97 16.21 -37.70
C ASN A 216 13.52 15.72 -37.86
N LEU A 217 12.64 15.95 -36.89
CA LEU A 217 11.20 15.61 -36.95
C LEU A 217 10.40 16.79 -37.51
N TYR A 218 9.22 16.49 -38.10
CA TYR A 218 8.31 17.51 -38.62
C TYR A 218 7.23 17.83 -37.58
N TYR A 219 7.01 19.11 -37.35
CA TYR A 219 6.02 19.63 -36.39
C TYR A 219 5.02 20.53 -37.11
N GLU A 220 3.77 20.50 -36.70
CA GLU A 220 2.74 21.44 -37.14
C GLU A 220 2.51 22.49 -36.06
N GLN A 221 2.67 23.75 -36.43
CA GLN A 221 2.30 24.88 -35.57
C GLN A 221 0.98 25.45 -36.08
N ILE A 222 -0.03 25.44 -35.19
CA ILE A 222 -1.34 26.02 -35.48
C ILE A 222 -1.28 27.48 -35.01
N GLY A 223 -1.51 28.40 -35.97
CA GLY A 223 -1.55 29.83 -35.66
C GLY A 223 -2.69 30.17 -34.71
N SER A 224 -2.41 31.03 -33.72
CA SER A 224 -3.39 31.60 -32.78
C SER A 224 -4.28 32.65 -33.44
#